data_6ddd40587e2c4a339aa196b654c051f0
#
_entry.id   6ddd40587e2c4a339aa196b654c051f0
#
_cell.length_a   1.000
_cell.length_b   1.000
_cell.length_c   1.000
_cell.angle_alpha   90.00
_cell.angle_beta   90.00
_cell.angle_gamma   90.00
#
_symmetry.space_group_name_H-M   'P 1'
#
loop_
_entity.id
_entity.type
_entity.pdbx_description
1 polymer ?
#
loop_
_entity_poly.entity_id
_entity_poly.type
_entity_poly.pdbx_seq_one_letter_code
_entity_poly.pdbx_strand_id
1 'polypeptide(L)'
;MTKKKVMLVFGTRPEAIKMCPLVNELKTRTDEFETVVTVTGQHREMLDQVLRVFGVTPDHDLAIMKPGQTLFDVTCDVLLKLRAVLEGERPDVVLVHGDTTTSFAAALACFYLQIPVGHVEAGLRTHDIYSPWPEEFNRQAVDIVSEYYFAPTEASKQNLLAEGKPESRIWVTGNTGIDALRTTVREGYAHPELEWAEGSRLILITAHRRENLGSPCTACFAPSAA
;
A
#
# COMPACT_ATOMS: atom_id res chain seq x y z
N MET A 1 -16.45 -25.78 -4.96
CA MET A 1 -15.00 -25.52 -4.71
C MET A 1 -14.89 -24.93 -3.31
N THR A 2 -13.85 -25.27 -2.55
CA THR A 2 -13.59 -24.60 -1.27
C THR A 2 -13.17 -23.17 -1.53
N LYS A 3 -13.77 -22.21 -0.82
CA LYS A 3 -13.39 -20.79 -0.92
C LYS A 3 -11.91 -20.61 -0.59
N LYS A 4 -11.25 -19.67 -1.26
CA LYS A 4 -9.89 -19.30 -0.95
C LYS A 4 -9.88 -18.16 0.06
N LYS A 5 -9.14 -18.34 1.17
CA LYS A 5 -8.99 -17.29 2.17
C LYS A 5 -7.86 -16.35 1.77
N VAL A 6 -8.22 -15.10 1.47
CA VAL A 6 -7.31 -14.02 1.07
C VAL A 6 -7.22 -13.01 2.19
N MET A 7 -6.03 -12.83 2.76
CA MET A 7 -5.78 -11.79 3.76
C MET A 7 -5.08 -10.61 3.10
N LEU A 8 -5.54 -9.39 3.38
CA LEU A 8 -4.89 -8.16 2.94
C LEU A 8 -4.27 -7.47 4.17
N VAL A 9 -2.97 -7.17 4.10
CA VAL A 9 -2.23 -6.52 5.19
C VAL A 9 -1.71 -5.16 4.73
N PHE A 10 -2.07 -4.11 5.44
CA PHE A 10 -1.60 -2.74 5.16
C PHE A 10 -1.66 -1.87 6.43
N GLY A 11 -0.92 -0.76 6.47
CA GLY A 11 -0.80 0.02 7.70
C GLY A 11 -0.80 1.53 7.54
N THR A 12 -0.60 2.03 6.32
CA THR A 12 -0.50 3.45 6.04
C THR A 12 -1.67 3.94 5.20
N ARG A 13 -1.92 5.25 5.21
CA ARG A 13 -2.95 5.87 4.38
C ARG A 13 -2.76 5.60 2.88
N PRO A 14 -1.55 5.75 2.29
CA PRO A 14 -1.35 5.46 0.87
C PRO A 14 -1.63 4.01 0.49
N GLU A 15 -1.23 3.05 1.34
CA GLU A 15 -1.57 1.64 1.14
C GLU A 15 -3.09 1.42 1.18
N ALA A 16 -3.78 1.97 2.19
CA ALA A 16 -5.22 1.81 2.33
C ALA A 16 -5.99 2.35 1.12
N ILE A 17 -5.61 3.52 0.57
CA ILE A 17 -6.23 4.08 -0.63
C ILE A 17 -6.16 3.09 -1.79
N LYS A 18 -5.07 2.36 -1.93
CA LYS A 18 -4.84 1.42 -3.04
C LYS A 18 -5.36 0.01 -2.75
N MET A 19 -5.43 -0.39 -1.48
CA MET A 19 -5.89 -1.73 -1.09
C MET A 19 -7.40 -1.82 -0.86
N CYS A 20 -8.06 -0.74 -0.42
CA CYS A 20 -9.50 -0.76 -0.17
C CYS A 20 -10.36 -1.10 -1.41
N PRO A 21 -10.06 -0.60 -2.64
CA PRO A 21 -10.77 -1.05 -3.83
C PRO A 21 -10.68 -2.57 -4.03
N LEU A 22 -9.50 -3.15 -3.80
CA LEU A 22 -9.29 -4.60 -3.90
C LEU A 22 -10.04 -5.36 -2.80
N VAL A 23 -10.06 -4.85 -1.56
CA VAL A 23 -10.89 -5.41 -0.48
C VAL A 23 -12.35 -5.46 -0.89
N ASN A 24 -12.86 -4.35 -1.43
CA ASN A 24 -14.27 -4.26 -1.83
C ASN A 24 -14.58 -5.22 -2.97
N GLU A 25 -13.72 -5.32 -3.99
CA GLU A 25 -13.90 -6.27 -5.08
C GLU A 25 -13.91 -7.72 -4.58
N LEU A 26 -12.98 -8.12 -3.73
CA LEU A 26 -12.94 -9.47 -3.15
C LEU A 26 -14.19 -9.76 -2.30
N LYS A 27 -14.68 -8.77 -1.55
CA LYS A 27 -15.92 -8.89 -0.74
C LYS A 27 -17.19 -9.01 -1.59
N THR A 28 -17.18 -8.66 -2.87
CA THR A 28 -18.30 -8.94 -3.77
C THR A 28 -18.33 -10.39 -4.26
N ARG A 29 -17.20 -11.11 -4.18
CA ARG A 29 -17.04 -12.49 -4.67
C ARG A 29 -17.03 -13.49 -3.53
N THR A 30 -18.03 -13.40 -2.68
CA THR A 30 -18.11 -14.22 -1.46
C THR A 30 -18.31 -15.73 -1.71
N ASP A 31 -18.64 -16.14 -2.89
CA ASP A 31 -18.71 -17.53 -3.34
C ASP A 31 -17.33 -18.13 -3.65
N GLU A 32 -16.36 -17.27 -4.04
CA GLU A 32 -14.99 -17.67 -4.39
C GLU A 32 -14.00 -17.42 -3.25
N PHE A 33 -14.15 -16.28 -2.53
CA PHE A 33 -13.18 -15.79 -1.54
C PHE A 33 -13.78 -15.59 -0.15
N GLU A 34 -12.98 -15.91 0.85
CA GLU A 34 -13.09 -15.42 2.22
C GLU A 34 -12.05 -14.33 2.40
N THR A 35 -12.49 -13.09 2.61
CA THR A 35 -11.62 -11.93 2.66
C THR A 35 -11.38 -11.50 4.10
N VAL A 36 -10.13 -11.47 4.53
CA VAL A 36 -9.69 -11.00 5.86
C VAL A 36 -8.87 -9.73 5.70
N VAL A 37 -9.24 -8.68 6.41
CA VAL A 37 -8.54 -7.38 6.39
C VAL A 37 -7.80 -7.20 7.70
N THR A 38 -6.48 -7.11 7.62
CA THR A 38 -5.60 -6.86 8.77
C THR A 38 -4.89 -5.52 8.60
N VAL A 39 -5.09 -4.61 9.53
CA VAL A 39 -4.38 -3.33 9.54
C VAL A 39 -3.34 -3.30 10.65
N THR A 40 -2.20 -2.64 10.38
CA THR A 40 -1.17 -2.51 11.42
C THR A 40 -1.39 -1.29 12.29
N GLY A 41 -2.16 -0.29 11.82
CA GLY A 41 -2.43 0.93 12.59
C GLY A 41 -1.20 1.82 12.76
N GLN A 42 -0.27 1.83 11.81
CA GLN A 42 0.96 2.64 11.87
C GLN A 42 0.66 4.16 11.87
N HIS A 43 -0.44 4.62 11.25
CA HIS A 43 -0.91 6.01 11.24
C HIS A 43 -2.44 6.02 11.42
N ARG A 44 -2.91 5.78 12.64
CA ARG A 44 -4.29 5.42 12.96
C ARG A 44 -5.33 6.41 12.40
N GLU A 45 -5.27 7.68 12.77
CA GLU A 45 -6.30 8.67 12.38
C GLU A 45 -6.46 8.80 10.86
N MET A 46 -5.35 8.87 10.15
CA MET A 46 -5.35 8.99 8.68
C MET A 46 -5.82 7.70 8.00
N LEU A 47 -5.47 6.54 8.57
CA LEU A 47 -5.91 5.25 8.09
C LEU A 47 -7.44 5.09 8.27
N ASP A 48 -7.95 5.40 9.46
CA ASP A 48 -9.37 5.30 9.80
C ASP A 48 -10.24 6.18 8.89
N GLN A 49 -9.74 7.36 8.50
CA GLN A 49 -10.44 8.22 7.53
C GLN A 49 -10.62 7.52 6.18
N VAL A 50 -9.58 6.90 5.66
CA VAL A 50 -9.65 6.16 4.39
C VAL A 50 -10.58 4.96 4.51
N LEU A 51 -10.43 4.16 5.56
CA LEU A 51 -11.29 3.00 5.81
C LEU A 51 -12.78 3.40 5.81
N ARG A 52 -13.12 4.51 6.47
CA ARG A 52 -14.49 5.05 6.47
C ARG A 52 -14.98 5.47 5.08
N VAL A 53 -14.13 6.15 4.30
CA VAL A 53 -14.48 6.58 2.92
C VAL A 53 -14.80 5.40 2.03
N PHE A 54 -14.05 4.30 2.16
CA PHE A 54 -14.25 3.08 1.37
C PHE A 54 -15.25 2.10 2.00
N GLY A 55 -15.79 2.37 3.19
CA GLY A 55 -16.70 1.46 3.90
C GLY A 55 -16.03 0.15 4.33
N VAL A 56 -14.71 0.16 4.53
CA VAL A 56 -13.96 -1.02 4.95
C VAL A 56 -13.82 -1.05 6.46
N THR A 57 -14.21 -2.18 7.07
CA THR A 57 -13.94 -2.47 8.48
C THR A 57 -12.87 -3.55 8.54
N PRO A 58 -11.74 -3.32 9.23
CA PRO A 58 -10.73 -4.36 9.40
C PRO A 58 -11.23 -5.45 10.36
N ASP A 59 -10.84 -6.68 10.07
CA ASP A 59 -11.10 -7.85 10.92
C ASP A 59 -10.08 -7.90 12.07
N HIS A 60 -8.85 -7.45 11.80
CA HIS A 60 -7.77 -7.36 12.79
C HIS A 60 -7.08 -6.01 12.74
N ASP A 61 -6.83 -5.41 13.91
CA ASP A 61 -6.02 -4.20 14.08
C ASP A 61 -4.86 -4.52 15.03
N LEU A 62 -3.63 -4.49 14.52
CA LEU A 62 -2.44 -4.79 15.32
C LEU A 62 -2.04 -3.64 16.26
N ALA A 63 -2.57 -2.45 16.05
CA ALA A 63 -2.35 -1.26 16.89
C ALA A 63 -0.86 -1.06 17.25
N ILE A 64 0.01 -0.98 16.22
CA ILE A 64 1.46 -0.85 16.45
C ILE A 64 1.94 0.58 16.68
N MET A 65 1.07 1.59 16.45
CA MET A 65 1.47 2.99 16.55
C MET A 65 1.98 3.35 17.94
N LYS A 66 3.20 3.88 18.01
CA LYS A 66 3.82 4.43 19.21
C LYS A 66 4.50 5.76 18.89
N PRO A 67 4.48 6.76 19.78
CA PRO A 67 5.23 7.98 19.58
C PRO A 67 6.74 7.70 19.44
N GLY A 68 7.37 8.29 18.43
CA GLY A 68 8.81 8.18 18.22
C GLY A 68 9.32 6.80 17.78
N GLN A 69 8.43 5.90 17.31
CA GLN A 69 8.83 4.57 16.86
C GLN A 69 9.83 4.63 15.70
N THR A 70 10.81 3.73 15.77
CA THR A 70 11.83 3.53 14.74
C THR A 70 11.38 2.47 13.73
N LEU A 71 12.14 2.31 12.64
CA LEU A 71 11.93 1.21 11.70
C LEU A 71 12.09 -0.17 12.36
N PHE A 72 12.98 -0.28 13.36
CA PHE A 72 13.14 -1.51 14.16
C PHE A 72 11.86 -1.83 14.93
N ASP A 73 11.27 -0.82 15.59
CA ASP A 73 10.04 -1.01 16.36
C ASP A 73 8.89 -1.45 15.45
N VAL A 74 8.72 -0.80 14.29
CA VAL A 74 7.68 -1.17 13.31
C VAL A 74 7.89 -2.60 12.83
N THR A 75 9.10 -2.95 12.42
CA THR A 75 9.43 -4.30 11.92
C THR A 75 9.15 -5.36 12.97
N CYS A 76 9.65 -5.17 14.18
CA CYS A 76 9.47 -6.14 15.27
C CYS A 76 7.99 -6.27 15.67
N ASP A 77 7.29 -5.16 15.85
CA ASP A 77 5.88 -5.17 16.24
C ASP A 77 5.00 -5.85 15.19
N VAL A 78 5.23 -5.58 13.89
CA VAL A 78 4.48 -6.25 12.81
C VAL A 78 4.78 -7.75 12.82
N LEU A 79 6.05 -8.16 12.83
CA LEU A 79 6.45 -9.57 12.83
C LEU A 79 5.81 -10.34 13.98
N LEU A 80 5.91 -9.81 15.20
CA LEU A 80 5.44 -10.51 16.39
C LEU A 80 3.91 -10.57 16.49
N LYS A 81 3.22 -9.46 16.20
CA LYS A 81 1.77 -9.39 16.33
C LYS A 81 1.06 -10.08 15.18
N LEU A 82 1.57 -9.92 13.93
CA LEU A 82 0.98 -10.54 12.76
C LEU A 82 1.10 -12.07 12.80
N ARG A 83 2.15 -12.61 13.40
CA ARG A 83 2.33 -14.05 13.55
C ARG A 83 1.10 -14.71 14.15
N ALA A 84 0.58 -14.21 15.27
CA ALA A 84 -0.58 -14.80 15.94
C ALA A 84 -1.84 -14.77 15.07
N VAL A 85 -2.03 -13.69 14.31
CA VAL A 85 -3.14 -13.57 13.36
C VAL A 85 -3.01 -14.57 12.22
N LEU A 86 -1.82 -14.70 11.62
CA LEU A 86 -1.55 -15.64 10.53
C LEU A 86 -1.74 -17.11 10.98
N GLU A 87 -1.24 -17.46 12.16
CA GLU A 87 -1.39 -18.81 12.74
C GLU A 87 -2.87 -19.13 13.04
N GLY A 88 -3.67 -18.14 13.43
CA GLY A 88 -5.10 -18.29 13.69
C GLY A 88 -5.94 -18.38 12.41
N GLU A 89 -5.74 -17.45 11.50
CA GLU A 89 -6.53 -17.32 10.26
C GLU A 89 -6.15 -18.33 9.20
N ARG A 90 -4.88 -18.72 9.10
CA ARG A 90 -4.33 -19.65 8.10
C ARG A 90 -4.75 -19.30 6.67
N PRO A 91 -4.46 -18.09 6.18
CA PRO A 91 -4.89 -17.70 4.85
C PRO A 91 -4.19 -18.54 3.77
N ASP A 92 -4.88 -18.76 2.63
CA ASP A 92 -4.28 -19.39 1.44
C ASP A 92 -3.27 -18.47 0.75
N VAL A 93 -3.44 -17.14 0.89
CA VAL A 93 -2.54 -16.12 0.37
C VAL A 93 -2.69 -14.83 1.17
N VAL A 94 -1.57 -14.13 1.33
CA VAL A 94 -1.53 -12.78 1.92
C VAL A 94 -1.15 -11.76 0.84
N LEU A 95 -1.93 -10.70 0.71
CA LEU A 95 -1.62 -9.59 -0.19
C LEU A 95 -1.02 -8.43 0.60
N VAL A 96 0.14 -7.95 0.15
CA VAL A 96 0.81 -6.75 0.66
C VAL A 96 0.97 -5.74 -0.46
N HIS A 97 1.16 -4.46 -0.14
CA HIS A 97 1.21 -3.41 -1.13
C HIS A 97 2.50 -2.58 -1.05
N GLY A 98 3.16 -2.41 -2.20
CA GLY A 98 4.24 -1.45 -2.37
C GLY A 98 5.47 -1.75 -1.51
N ASP A 99 5.96 -0.72 -0.82
CA ASP A 99 7.32 -0.68 -0.31
C ASP A 99 7.46 -0.21 1.15
N THR A 100 6.38 -0.23 1.89
CA THR A 100 6.41 0.17 3.30
C THR A 100 7.12 -0.88 4.16
N THR A 101 7.60 -0.45 5.33
CA THR A 101 8.12 -1.38 6.35
C THR A 101 7.04 -2.39 6.79
N THR A 102 5.77 -1.99 6.80
CA THR A 102 4.64 -2.90 7.04
C THR A 102 4.60 -4.03 6.01
N SER A 103 4.67 -3.70 4.71
CA SER A 103 4.62 -4.69 3.62
C SER A 103 5.81 -5.64 3.70
N PHE A 104 7.01 -5.11 3.94
CA PHE A 104 8.23 -5.92 4.14
C PHE A 104 8.10 -6.89 5.32
N ALA A 105 7.73 -6.37 6.50
CA ALA A 105 7.64 -7.20 7.71
C ALA A 105 6.52 -8.24 7.60
N ALA A 106 5.38 -7.88 6.98
CA ALA A 106 4.29 -8.82 6.73
C ALA A 106 4.69 -9.94 5.76
N ALA A 107 5.36 -9.60 4.65
CA ALA A 107 5.86 -10.58 3.70
C ALA A 107 6.89 -11.54 4.35
N LEU A 108 7.78 -11.00 5.19
CA LEU A 108 8.76 -11.80 5.93
C LEU A 108 8.07 -12.74 6.94
N ALA A 109 7.04 -12.28 7.66
CA ALA A 109 6.25 -13.13 8.56
C ALA A 109 5.58 -14.28 7.81
N CYS A 110 4.99 -14.00 6.65
CA CYS A 110 4.38 -15.01 5.78
C CYS A 110 5.41 -16.02 5.29
N PHE A 111 6.60 -15.56 4.86
CA PHE A 111 7.67 -16.44 4.41
C PHE A 111 8.09 -17.42 5.51
N TYR A 112 8.23 -16.97 6.77
CA TYR A 112 8.57 -17.85 7.88
C TYR A 112 7.50 -18.90 8.18
N LEU A 113 6.24 -18.60 7.90
CA LEU A 113 5.11 -19.51 8.07
C LEU A 113 4.77 -20.28 6.78
N GLN A 114 5.55 -20.11 5.72
CA GLN A 114 5.32 -20.73 4.40
C GLN A 114 3.93 -20.41 3.81
N ILE A 115 3.45 -19.20 4.06
CA ILE A 115 2.19 -18.68 3.49
C ILE A 115 2.53 -17.91 2.21
N PRO A 116 1.90 -18.23 1.07
CA PRO A 116 2.10 -17.52 -0.18
C PRO A 116 1.83 -16.02 -0.06
N VAL A 117 2.69 -15.20 -0.66
CA VAL A 117 2.54 -13.73 -0.69
C VAL A 117 2.24 -13.27 -2.12
N GLY A 118 1.26 -12.39 -2.26
CA GLY A 118 1.02 -11.62 -3.46
C GLY A 118 1.42 -10.16 -3.24
N HIS A 119 2.31 -9.66 -4.10
CA HIS A 119 2.78 -8.29 -4.03
C HIS A 119 2.00 -7.40 -5.00
N VAL A 120 1.19 -6.50 -4.46
CA VAL A 120 0.47 -5.47 -5.22
C VAL A 120 1.39 -4.25 -5.40
N GLU A 121 1.50 -3.75 -6.63
CA GLU A 121 2.48 -2.74 -7.06
C GLU A 121 3.93 -3.28 -7.11
N ALA A 122 4.09 -4.54 -7.52
CA ALA A 122 5.36 -5.23 -7.64
C ALA A 122 6.24 -4.70 -8.79
N GLY A 123 7.56 -4.83 -8.65
CA GLY A 123 8.50 -4.61 -9.74
C GLY A 123 8.90 -3.15 -9.99
N LEU A 124 8.50 -2.19 -9.16
CA LEU A 124 9.07 -0.84 -9.20
C LEU A 124 10.53 -0.86 -8.78
N ARG A 125 11.41 -0.18 -9.54
CA ARG A 125 12.87 -0.14 -9.26
C ARG A 125 13.45 1.24 -9.52
N THR A 126 14.33 1.66 -8.61
CA THR A 126 15.26 2.77 -8.83
C THR A 126 16.67 2.28 -9.11
N HIS A 127 16.95 1.00 -8.79
CA HIS A 127 18.27 0.37 -8.86
C HIS A 127 19.33 0.98 -7.91
N ASP A 128 18.90 1.79 -6.96
CA ASP A 128 19.72 2.30 -5.86
C ASP A 128 19.03 1.96 -4.53
N ILE A 129 19.54 0.97 -3.82
CA ILE A 129 18.96 0.43 -2.58
C ILE A 129 18.80 1.48 -1.46
N TYR A 130 19.52 2.60 -1.59
CA TYR A 130 19.48 3.72 -0.64
C TYR A 130 18.60 4.89 -1.12
N SER A 131 17.95 4.78 -2.31
CA SER A 131 17.13 5.87 -2.87
C SER A 131 15.91 5.36 -3.63
N PRO A 132 14.67 5.57 -3.12
CA PRO A 132 14.34 6.10 -1.78
C PRO A 132 14.69 5.08 -0.67
N TRP A 133 15.05 5.59 0.48
CA TRP A 133 15.38 4.75 1.64
C TRP A 133 14.28 4.85 2.71
N PRO A 134 13.78 3.74 3.27
CA PRO A 134 14.15 2.32 3.04
C PRO A 134 13.33 1.64 1.93
N GLU A 135 12.54 2.38 1.15
CA GLU A 135 11.50 1.88 0.26
C GLU A 135 12.05 0.96 -0.83
N GLU A 136 13.19 1.32 -1.45
CA GLU A 136 13.76 0.48 -2.52
C GLU A 136 14.19 -0.89 -1.99
N PHE A 137 14.81 -0.95 -0.81
CA PHE A 137 15.12 -2.22 -0.15
C PHE A 137 13.84 -3.02 0.14
N ASN A 138 12.85 -2.38 0.73
CA ASN A 138 11.61 -3.05 1.13
C ASN A 138 10.93 -3.72 -0.06
N ARG A 139 10.77 -3.01 -1.21
CA ARG A 139 10.10 -3.57 -2.39
C ARG A 139 10.85 -4.73 -3.01
N GLN A 140 12.17 -4.64 -3.07
CA GLN A 140 13.00 -5.75 -3.54
C GLN A 140 12.88 -6.96 -2.61
N ALA A 141 12.94 -6.75 -1.30
CA ALA A 141 12.82 -7.83 -0.31
C ALA A 141 11.43 -8.50 -0.36
N VAL A 142 10.34 -7.72 -0.53
CA VAL A 142 8.99 -8.26 -0.74
C VAL A 142 8.96 -9.10 -2.00
N ASP A 143 9.52 -8.62 -3.13
CA ASP A 143 9.56 -9.37 -4.38
C ASP A 143 10.41 -10.65 -4.27
N ILE A 144 11.41 -10.71 -3.39
CA ILE A 144 12.20 -11.94 -3.18
C ILE A 144 11.34 -13.07 -2.62
N VAL A 145 10.47 -12.76 -1.67
CA VAL A 145 9.66 -13.77 -0.94
C VAL A 145 8.26 -13.97 -1.53
N SER A 146 7.85 -13.12 -2.48
CA SER A 146 6.53 -13.21 -3.10
C SER A 146 6.41 -14.36 -4.08
N GLU A 147 5.21 -14.90 -4.18
CA GLU A 147 4.82 -15.94 -5.13
C GLU A 147 4.03 -15.37 -6.31
N TYR A 148 3.26 -14.30 -6.10
CA TYR A 148 2.40 -13.65 -7.09
C TYR A 148 2.77 -12.17 -7.19
N TYR A 149 2.90 -11.66 -8.42
CA TYR A 149 3.35 -10.30 -8.69
C TYR A 149 2.32 -9.54 -9.51
N PHE A 150 1.73 -8.51 -8.94
CA PHE A 150 0.78 -7.63 -9.61
C PHE A 150 1.48 -6.33 -9.98
N ALA A 151 2.05 -6.30 -11.17
CA ALA A 151 2.87 -5.19 -11.65
C ALA A 151 1.98 -4.03 -12.15
N PRO A 152 2.27 -2.77 -11.81
CA PRO A 152 1.47 -1.64 -12.26
C PRO A 152 1.68 -1.30 -13.75
N THR A 153 2.83 -1.66 -14.32
CA THR A 153 3.19 -1.35 -15.71
C THR A 153 4.00 -2.48 -16.34
N GLU A 154 4.09 -2.44 -17.67
CA GLU A 154 4.98 -3.36 -18.40
C GLU A 154 6.45 -3.18 -18.00
N ALA A 155 6.90 -1.94 -17.75
CA ALA A 155 8.26 -1.68 -17.25
C ALA A 155 8.53 -2.39 -15.92
N SER A 156 7.57 -2.37 -15.00
CA SER A 156 7.65 -3.09 -13.72
C SER A 156 7.71 -4.61 -13.92
N LYS A 157 6.92 -5.15 -14.86
CA LYS A 157 7.01 -6.57 -15.25
C LYS A 157 8.40 -6.91 -15.78
N GLN A 158 8.99 -6.06 -16.63
CA GLN A 158 10.32 -6.31 -17.17
C GLN A 158 11.41 -6.32 -16.09
N ASN A 159 11.31 -5.47 -15.07
CA ASN A 159 12.22 -5.52 -13.93
C ASN A 159 12.14 -6.88 -13.21
N LEU A 160 10.94 -7.39 -12.96
CA LEU A 160 10.74 -8.71 -12.32
C LEU A 160 11.30 -9.85 -13.17
N LEU A 161 11.09 -9.82 -14.49
CA LEU A 161 11.64 -10.80 -15.40
C LEU A 161 13.18 -10.78 -15.41
N ALA A 162 13.79 -9.59 -15.43
CA ALA A 162 15.24 -9.42 -15.35
C ALA A 162 15.83 -9.96 -14.04
N GLU A 163 15.05 -9.97 -12.96
CA GLU A 163 15.41 -10.57 -11.67
C GLU A 163 15.09 -12.09 -11.60
N GLY A 164 14.68 -12.71 -12.70
CA GLY A 164 14.43 -14.15 -12.80
C GLY A 164 13.10 -14.60 -12.21
N LYS A 165 12.13 -13.69 -12.00
CA LYS A 165 10.79 -14.09 -11.57
C LYS A 165 10.06 -14.79 -12.71
N PRO A 166 9.29 -15.88 -12.43
CA PRO A 166 8.61 -16.63 -13.47
C PRO A 166 7.46 -15.82 -14.09
N GLU A 167 7.45 -15.69 -15.40
CA GLU A 167 6.44 -14.91 -16.13
C GLU A 167 5.00 -15.36 -15.83
N SER A 168 4.78 -16.65 -15.62
CA SER A 168 3.48 -17.21 -15.27
C SER A 168 2.90 -16.74 -13.94
N ARG A 169 3.70 -16.03 -13.14
CA ARG A 169 3.32 -15.49 -11.83
C ARG A 169 3.29 -13.96 -11.81
N ILE A 170 3.44 -13.31 -12.98
CA ILE A 170 3.46 -11.85 -13.11
C ILE A 170 2.26 -11.41 -13.94
N TRP A 171 1.43 -10.54 -13.38
CA TRP A 171 0.29 -9.92 -14.07
C TRP A 171 0.46 -8.41 -14.09
N VAL A 172 0.28 -7.79 -15.26
CA VAL A 172 0.21 -6.33 -15.37
C VAL A 172 -1.23 -5.92 -15.12
N THR A 173 -1.48 -5.35 -13.94
CA THR A 173 -2.84 -5.05 -13.44
C THR A 173 -3.16 -3.55 -13.43
N GLY A 174 -2.20 -2.69 -13.70
CA GLY A 174 -2.36 -1.25 -13.51
C GLY A 174 -2.17 -0.84 -12.04
N ASN A 175 -2.54 0.40 -11.74
CA ASN A 175 -2.41 0.98 -10.40
C ASN A 175 -3.80 1.13 -9.77
N THR A 176 -4.03 0.44 -8.65
CA THR A 176 -5.29 0.45 -7.91
C THR A 176 -5.67 1.83 -7.32
N GLY A 177 -4.74 2.79 -7.32
CA GLY A 177 -5.04 4.19 -7.04
C GLY A 177 -6.03 4.82 -8.04
N ILE A 178 -6.06 4.31 -9.29
CA ILE A 178 -7.04 4.76 -10.30
C ILE A 178 -8.44 4.24 -9.94
N ASP A 179 -8.53 3.02 -9.43
CA ASP A 179 -9.80 2.45 -8.97
C ASP A 179 -10.32 3.19 -7.73
N ALA A 180 -9.42 3.65 -6.87
CA ALA A 180 -9.75 4.50 -5.73
C ALA A 180 -10.42 5.82 -6.17
N LEU A 181 -9.96 6.45 -7.26
CA LEU A 181 -10.59 7.65 -7.80
C LEU A 181 -12.03 7.40 -8.20
N ARG A 182 -12.35 6.27 -8.82
CA ARG A 182 -13.72 5.92 -9.21
C ARG A 182 -14.68 5.84 -8.02
N THR A 183 -14.18 5.46 -6.85
CA THR A 183 -14.96 5.37 -5.62
C THR A 183 -15.09 6.72 -4.91
N THR A 184 -14.08 7.59 -5.01
CA THR A 184 -13.99 8.82 -4.23
C THR A 184 -14.52 10.05 -4.98
N VAL A 185 -14.45 10.06 -6.31
CA VAL A 185 -14.99 11.16 -7.13
C VAL A 185 -16.51 11.13 -7.07
N ARG A 186 -17.12 12.24 -6.72
CA ARG A 186 -18.58 12.42 -6.64
C ARG A 186 -18.99 13.62 -7.47
N GLU A 187 -20.02 13.46 -8.30
CA GLU A 187 -20.67 14.60 -8.93
C GLU A 187 -21.32 15.50 -7.87
N GLY A 188 -21.22 16.82 -8.05
CA GLY A 188 -21.78 17.80 -7.12
C GLY A 188 -21.03 17.90 -5.78
N TYR A 189 -19.78 17.44 -5.70
CA TYR A 189 -18.95 17.65 -4.51
C TYR A 189 -18.76 19.14 -4.25
N ALA A 190 -19.17 19.60 -3.06
CA ALA A 190 -19.01 20.98 -2.60
C ALA A 190 -18.02 21.04 -1.44
N HIS A 191 -17.16 22.05 -1.44
CA HIS A 191 -16.22 22.32 -0.37
C HIS A 191 -15.90 23.82 -0.34
N PRO A 192 -15.76 24.48 0.81
CA PRO A 192 -15.49 25.90 0.90
C PRO A 192 -14.31 26.39 0.06
N GLU A 193 -13.25 25.56 -0.05
CA GLU A 193 -12.08 25.89 -0.88
C GLU A 193 -12.41 25.90 -2.39
N LEU A 194 -13.37 25.10 -2.83
CA LEU A 194 -13.83 25.12 -4.22
C LEU A 194 -14.69 26.35 -4.49
N GLU A 195 -15.55 26.73 -3.54
CA GLU A 195 -16.35 27.97 -3.61
C GLU A 195 -15.45 29.20 -3.65
N TRP A 196 -14.38 29.24 -2.83
CA TRP A 196 -13.36 30.28 -2.86
C TRP A 196 -12.67 30.40 -4.22
N ALA A 197 -12.43 29.29 -4.91
CA ALA A 197 -11.75 29.25 -6.20
C ALA A 197 -12.71 29.45 -7.39
N GLU A 198 -14.01 29.63 -7.15
CA GLU A 198 -15.02 29.76 -8.19
C GLU A 198 -14.70 30.93 -9.14
N GLY A 199 -14.80 30.71 -10.45
CA GLY A 199 -14.46 31.69 -11.47
C GLY A 199 -12.97 31.83 -11.75
N SER A 200 -12.11 31.10 -11.06
CA SER A 200 -10.65 31.10 -11.24
C SER A 200 -10.14 29.74 -11.73
N ARG A 201 -8.91 29.73 -12.30
CA ARG A 201 -8.24 28.46 -12.59
C ARG A 201 -7.63 27.92 -11.30
N LEU A 202 -8.12 26.79 -10.80
CA LEU A 202 -7.55 26.11 -9.63
C LEU A 202 -6.31 25.32 -10.02
N ILE A 203 -5.21 25.58 -9.33
CA ILE A 203 -3.98 24.79 -9.41
C ILE A 203 -3.70 24.21 -8.03
N LEU A 204 -3.80 22.89 -7.89
CA LEU A 204 -3.47 22.20 -6.66
C LEU A 204 -2.02 21.74 -6.68
N ILE A 205 -1.22 22.22 -5.71
CA ILE A 205 0.18 21.84 -5.55
C ILE A 205 0.33 21.10 -4.23
N THR A 206 0.99 19.96 -4.26
CA THR A 206 1.34 19.20 -3.05
C THR A 206 2.85 18.99 -2.99
N ALA A 207 3.47 19.31 -1.85
CA ALA A 207 4.91 19.16 -1.62
C ALA A 207 5.13 18.75 -0.16
N HIS A 208 5.60 17.53 0.06
CA HIS A 208 5.70 16.97 1.42
C HIS A 208 6.88 16.00 1.62
N ARG A 209 7.82 15.91 0.69
CA ARG A 209 9.01 15.06 0.85
C ARG A 209 9.97 15.69 1.84
N ARG A 210 10.45 14.91 2.84
CA ARG A 210 11.32 15.37 3.91
C ARG A 210 12.63 15.97 3.39
N GLU A 211 13.22 15.36 2.36
CA GLU A 211 14.43 15.82 1.69
C GLU A 211 14.29 17.20 1.03
N ASN A 212 13.06 17.62 0.73
CA ASN A 212 12.76 18.89 0.11
C ASN A 212 12.27 19.96 1.10
N LEU A 213 12.20 19.64 2.40
CA LEU A 213 11.82 20.63 3.42
C LEU A 213 12.96 21.65 3.63
N GLY A 214 12.61 22.93 3.74
CA GLY A 214 13.57 24.04 3.89
C GLY A 214 13.83 24.79 2.59
N SER A 215 15.09 25.18 2.34
CA SER A 215 15.48 26.01 1.19
C SER A 215 15.10 25.44 -0.19
N PRO A 216 15.18 24.14 -0.49
CA PRO A 216 14.73 23.60 -1.76
C PRO A 216 13.23 23.80 -2.01
N CYS A 217 12.40 23.61 -0.99
CA CYS A 217 10.96 23.82 -1.09
C CYS A 217 10.61 25.30 -1.29
N THR A 218 11.30 26.19 -0.59
CA THR A 218 11.12 27.63 -0.73
C THR A 218 11.49 28.11 -2.14
N ALA A 219 12.54 27.54 -2.75
CA ALA A 219 12.96 27.85 -4.11
C ALA A 219 11.91 27.45 -5.17
N CYS A 220 11.20 26.35 -4.96
CA CYS A 220 10.12 25.91 -5.86
C CYS A 220 8.93 26.88 -5.92
N PHE A 221 8.71 27.65 -4.86
CA PHE A 221 7.59 28.60 -4.73
C PHE A 221 8.01 30.06 -4.85
N ALA A 222 9.30 30.35 -5.04
CA ALA A 222 9.75 31.71 -5.30
C ALA A 222 9.22 32.18 -6.67
N PRO A 223 8.60 33.37 -6.78
CA PRO A 223 8.21 33.88 -8.05
C PRO A 223 9.48 34.04 -8.92
N SER A 224 9.43 33.46 -10.13
CA SER A 224 10.48 33.71 -11.11
C SER A 224 10.51 35.23 -11.36
N ALA A 225 11.63 35.89 -11.07
CA ALA A 225 11.82 37.27 -11.46
C ALA A 225 11.70 37.32 -12.98
N ALA A 226 10.64 37.96 -13.46
CA ALA A 226 10.40 38.23 -14.87
C ALA A 226 11.37 39.31 -15.37
#